data_dc00084195d9c8d20c2c833a0bd9900c
#
_entry.id   dc00084195d9c8d20c2c833a0bd9900c
#
_cell.length_a   1.000
_cell.length_b   1.000
_cell.length_c   1.000
_cell.angle_alpha   90.00
_cell.angle_beta   90.00
_cell.angle_gamma   90.00
#
_symmetry.space_group_name_H-M   'P 1'
#
loop_
_entity.id
_entity.type
_entity.pdbx_description
1 polymer ?
#
loop_
_entity_poly.entity_id
_entity_poly.type
_entity_poly.pdbx_seq_one_letter_code
_entity_poly.pdbx_strand_id
1 'polypeptide(L)'
;MNSHRAAALLVLGAAACGGGTRLHNVLLPPHLNLMPYGAVGLVTFTAENAKGTLNEFATRRFEEYVLAAQSGLEMRDFPRADSVQVVGAAMLGPERGVPVVFLGHLKVSNVKPSGGLFGIASGHVEATVSAELSVELRSTTTGGTLWRSSSQATEKVSQLTLIGGVPEFSARDPNDAYGRLINRLIYDVTYDMRSTWVKQ
;
A
#
# COMPACT_ATOMS: atom_id res chain seq x y z
N MET A 1 -20.15 -11.06 -90.31
CA MET A 1 -20.90 -9.91 -89.81
C MET A 1 -21.62 -10.37 -88.54
N ASN A 2 -21.04 -10.30 -87.44
CA ASN A 2 -21.70 -10.35 -86.13
C ASN A 2 -20.69 -10.05 -85.04
N SER A 3 -20.77 -8.89 -84.50
CA SER A 3 -19.96 -8.36 -83.43
C SER A 3 -20.46 -8.86 -82.09
N HIS A 4 -19.70 -9.65 -81.36
CA HIS A 4 -19.95 -9.96 -79.95
C HIS A 4 -19.18 -9.01 -79.02
N ARG A 5 -19.91 -8.11 -78.37
CA ARG A 5 -19.39 -7.25 -77.34
C ARG A 5 -19.37 -8.08 -76.04
N ALA A 6 -18.20 -8.42 -75.57
CA ALA A 6 -17.97 -8.99 -74.25
C ALA A 6 -17.93 -7.85 -73.23
N ALA A 7 -18.91 -7.82 -72.34
CA ALA A 7 -18.93 -6.93 -71.19
C ALA A 7 -18.10 -7.53 -70.07
N ALA A 8 -16.97 -6.92 -69.74
CA ALA A 8 -16.15 -7.29 -68.57
C ALA A 8 -16.73 -6.62 -67.30
N LEU A 9 -17.26 -7.40 -66.42
CA LEU A 9 -17.70 -7.02 -65.09
C LEU A 9 -16.48 -6.95 -64.16
N LEU A 10 -16.04 -5.72 -63.84
CA LEU A 10 -15.02 -5.43 -62.83
C LEU A 10 -15.70 -5.50 -61.47
N VAL A 11 -15.44 -6.57 -60.70
CA VAL A 11 -15.82 -6.69 -59.28
C VAL A 11 -14.73 -6.00 -58.48
N LEU A 12 -15.02 -4.79 -58.01
CA LEU A 12 -14.19 -4.10 -57.01
C LEU A 12 -14.46 -4.75 -55.64
N GLY A 13 -13.57 -5.64 -55.22
CA GLY A 13 -13.53 -6.15 -53.86
C GLY A 13 -13.07 -5.03 -52.90
N ALA A 14 -13.99 -4.42 -52.16
CA ALA A 14 -13.69 -3.55 -51.04
C ALA A 14 -13.04 -4.37 -49.92
N ALA A 15 -11.72 -4.38 -49.85
CA ALA A 15 -10.98 -4.85 -48.69
C ALA A 15 -11.24 -3.87 -47.55
N ALA A 16 -12.24 -4.16 -46.72
CA ALA A 16 -12.44 -3.51 -45.45
C ALA A 16 -11.26 -3.89 -44.55
N CYS A 17 -10.19 -3.08 -44.55
CA CYS A 17 -9.18 -3.10 -43.51
C CYS A 17 -9.85 -2.73 -42.20
N GLY A 18 -10.34 -3.71 -41.45
CA GLY A 18 -10.72 -3.57 -40.07
C GLY A 18 -9.46 -3.28 -39.26
N GLY A 19 -9.08 -2.00 -39.17
CA GLY A 19 -8.05 -1.52 -38.27
C GLY A 19 -8.53 -1.63 -36.83
N GLY A 20 -8.52 -2.86 -36.30
CA GLY A 20 -8.66 -3.04 -34.86
C GLY A 20 -7.51 -2.30 -34.18
N THR A 21 -7.83 -1.23 -33.49
CA THR A 21 -6.89 -0.55 -32.60
C THR A 21 -6.40 -1.57 -31.59
N ARG A 22 -5.20 -2.12 -31.80
CA ARG A 22 -4.55 -2.99 -30.84
C ARG A 22 -4.20 -2.11 -29.65
N LEU A 23 -5.00 -2.24 -28.58
CA LEU A 23 -4.67 -1.61 -27.31
C LEU A 23 -3.30 -2.14 -26.84
N HIS A 24 -2.33 -1.25 -26.76
CA HIS A 24 -1.01 -1.59 -26.26
C HIS A 24 -0.97 -1.34 -24.75
N ASN A 25 -0.43 -2.32 -24.02
CA ASN A 25 -0.15 -2.10 -22.60
C ASN A 25 1.14 -1.25 -22.50
N VAL A 26 1.04 -0.10 -21.86
CA VAL A 26 2.18 0.79 -21.58
C VAL A 26 2.45 0.76 -20.08
N LEU A 27 3.72 0.53 -19.72
CA LEU A 27 4.16 0.59 -18.33
C LEU A 27 4.44 2.05 -17.97
N LEU A 28 3.65 2.62 -17.07
CA LEU A 28 3.93 3.94 -16.50
C LEU A 28 4.91 3.81 -15.35
N PRO A 29 5.89 4.71 -15.24
CA PRO A 29 6.80 4.75 -14.10
C PRO A 29 6.05 5.09 -12.81
N PRO A 30 6.65 4.83 -11.63
CA PRO A 30 6.06 5.22 -10.36
C PRO A 30 5.90 6.75 -10.27
N HIS A 31 4.81 7.21 -9.65
CA HIS A 31 4.60 8.64 -9.39
C HIS A 31 5.62 9.17 -8.38
N LEU A 32 5.97 8.38 -7.36
CA LEU A 32 7.05 8.64 -6.43
C LEU A 32 8.27 7.77 -6.78
N ASN A 33 9.26 8.36 -7.44
CA ASN A 33 10.54 7.71 -7.72
C ASN A 33 11.55 8.06 -6.64
N LEU A 34 12.01 7.04 -5.89
CA LEU A 34 12.96 7.19 -4.78
C LEU A 34 14.42 7.03 -5.23
N MET A 35 14.67 6.47 -6.41
CA MET A 35 16.02 6.20 -6.91
C MET A 35 16.95 7.43 -6.94
N PRO A 36 16.46 8.65 -7.25
CA PRO A 36 17.31 9.85 -7.24
C PRO A 36 17.90 10.21 -5.87
N TYR A 37 17.30 9.70 -4.78
CA TYR A 37 17.81 9.96 -3.43
C TYR A 37 18.99 9.06 -3.04
N GLY A 38 19.21 7.96 -3.75
CA GLY A 38 20.25 6.97 -3.46
C GLY A 38 19.92 6.13 -2.24
N ALA A 39 19.99 6.73 -1.05
CA ALA A 39 19.61 6.10 0.22
C ALA A 39 18.40 6.80 0.84
N VAL A 40 17.48 6.02 1.39
CA VAL A 40 16.26 6.49 2.05
C VAL A 40 16.20 5.95 3.47
N GLY A 41 15.91 6.80 4.44
CA GLY A 41 15.71 6.38 5.82
C GLY A 41 14.30 5.86 6.06
N LEU A 42 14.19 4.91 6.96
CA LEU A 42 12.92 4.40 7.47
C LEU A 42 12.94 4.43 8.99
N VAL A 43 12.07 5.22 9.59
CA VAL A 43 11.88 5.23 11.05
C VAL A 43 10.82 4.21 11.41
N THR A 44 11.07 3.44 12.47
CA THR A 44 10.05 2.52 13.00
C THR A 44 8.74 3.27 13.23
N PHE A 45 7.66 2.80 12.64
CA PHE A 45 6.36 3.46 12.69
C PHE A 45 5.87 3.62 14.12
N THR A 46 5.19 4.72 14.39
CA THR A 46 4.47 4.90 15.64
C THR A 46 3.11 4.19 15.58
N ALA A 47 2.60 3.76 16.74
CA ALA A 47 1.28 3.13 16.77
C ALA A 47 0.44 3.70 17.92
N GLU A 48 -0.84 3.91 17.64
CA GLU A 48 -1.87 4.30 18.60
C GLU A 48 -2.86 3.14 18.74
N ASN A 49 -3.19 2.79 19.99
CA ASN A 49 -4.11 1.69 20.34
C ASN A 49 -3.69 0.31 19.78
N ALA A 50 -2.42 0.14 19.45
CA ALA A 50 -1.87 -1.14 19.03
C ALA A 50 -1.16 -1.83 20.18
N LYS A 51 -1.42 -3.12 20.35
CA LYS A 51 -0.73 -3.98 21.33
C LYS A 51 0.41 -4.75 20.64
N GLY A 52 1.48 -4.99 21.41
CA GLY A 52 2.64 -5.77 20.94
C GLY A 52 3.47 -5.04 19.89
N THR A 53 3.99 -5.79 18.90
CA THR A 53 4.94 -5.35 17.87
C THR A 53 4.29 -5.04 16.53
N LEU A 54 3.01 -4.65 16.52
CA LEU A 54 2.26 -4.41 15.28
C LEU A 54 2.87 -3.28 14.43
N ASN A 55 3.40 -2.25 15.09
CA ASN A 55 4.12 -1.16 14.45
C ASN A 55 5.42 -1.62 13.79
N GLU A 56 6.19 -2.50 14.44
CA GLU A 56 7.42 -3.09 13.86
C GLU A 56 7.08 -3.98 12.65
N PHE A 57 6.00 -4.76 12.78
CA PHE A 57 5.48 -5.56 11.68
C PHE A 57 5.09 -4.68 10.49
N ALA A 58 4.34 -3.59 10.73
CA ALA A 58 3.93 -2.65 9.69
C ALA A 58 5.14 -1.97 9.02
N THR A 59 6.15 -1.57 9.81
CA THR A 59 7.40 -0.96 9.30
C THR A 59 8.13 -1.91 8.37
N ARG A 60 8.37 -3.15 8.80
CA ARG A 60 9.06 -4.16 8.00
C ARG A 60 8.30 -4.48 6.71
N ARG A 61 6.97 -4.61 6.80
CA ARG A 61 6.15 -4.83 5.60
C ARG A 61 6.20 -3.66 4.65
N PHE A 62 6.21 -2.43 5.15
CA PHE A 62 6.37 -1.25 4.31
C PHE A 62 7.71 -1.26 3.58
N GLU A 63 8.81 -1.55 4.27
CA GLU A 63 10.13 -1.71 3.68
C GLU A 63 10.13 -2.74 2.55
N GLU A 64 9.61 -3.95 2.82
CA GLU A 64 9.53 -5.03 1.83
C GLU A 64 8.79 -4.59 0.56
N TYR A 65 7.66 -3.87 0.70
CA TYR A 65 6.88 -3.39 -0.44
C TYR A 65 7.60 -2.30 -1.23
N VAL A 66 8.27 -1.38 -0.56
CA VAL A 66 9.04 -0.32 -1.22
C VAL A 66 10.23 -0.89 -1.99
N LEU A 67 11.01 -1.79 -1.37
CA LEU A 67 12.15 -2.44 -2.01
C LEU A 67 11.73 -3.34 -3.18
N ALA A 68 10.58 -4.01 -3.09
CA ALA A 68 10.02 -4.79 -4.19
C ALA A 68 9.55 -3.90 -5.35
N ALA A 69 9.04 -2.70 -5.05
CA ALA A 69 8.56 -1.75 -6.05
C ALA A 69 9.71 -1.02 -6.76
N GLN A 70 10.79 -0.73 -6.05
CA GLN A 70 11.94 0.04 -6.54
C GLN A 70 13.26 -0.70 -6.21
N SER A 71 13.53 -1.73 -7.00
CA SER A 71 14.71 -2.57 -6.83
C SER A 71 16.01 -1.77 -7.00
N GLY A 72 16.96 -2.00 -6.11
CA GLY A 72 18.24 -1.27 -6.08
C GLY A 72 18.24 -0.02 -5.19
N LEU A 73 17.11 0.30 -4.54
CA LEU A 73 17.05 1.33 -3.52
C LEU A 73 17.76 0.84 -2.24
N GLU A 74 18.60 1.69 -1.64
CA GLU A 74 19.17 1.45 -0.32
C GLU A 74 18.21 1.99 0.74
N MET A 75 17.78 1.15 1.67
CA MET A 75 16.96 1.56 2.81
C MET A 75 17.74 1.41 4.11
N ARG A 76 17.69 2.43 4.98
CA ARG A 76 18.39 2.46 6.26
C ARG A 76 17.41 2.61 7.39
N ASP A 77 17.40 1.64 8.29
CA ASP A 77 16.52 1.64 9.44
C ASP A 77 17.02 2.58 10.54
N PHE A 78 16.07 3.32 11.11
CA PHE A 78 16.28 4.15 12.27
C PHE A 78 15.38 3.68 13.41
N PRO A 79 15.92 3.53 14.63
CA PRO A 79 15.10 3.18 15.76
C PRO A 79 14.05 4.28 16.01
N ARG A 80 12.93 3.90 16.61
CA ARG A 80 11.88 4.82 17.00
C ARG A 80 12.47 5.95 17.85
N ALA A 81 12.32 7.19 17.37
CA ALA A 81 12.55 8.35 18.22
C ALA A 81 11.32 8.52 19.12
N ASP A 82 11.47 8.50 20.42
CA ASP A 82 10.37 8.64 21.40
C ASP A 82 9.64 9.99 21.32
N SER A 83 10.12 10.88 20.49
CA SER A 83 9.46 12.14 20.16
C SER A 83 9.52 12.41 18.66
N VAL A 84 8.46 12.05 17.95
CA VAL A 84 8.23 12.39 16.52
C VAL A 84 8.35 13.90 16.25
N GLN A 85 8.27 14.73 17.28
CA GLN A 85 8.49 16.18 17.18
C GLN A 85 9.95 16.56 17.02
N VAL A 86 10.89 15.69 17.36
CA VAL A 86 12.34 15.96 17.35
C VAL A 86 13.04 15.32 16.16
N VAL A 87 12.38 14.58 15.32
CA VAL A 87 12.87 14.26 13.98
C VAL A 87 12.75 15.51 13.10
N GLY A 88 13.16 16.64 13.68
CA GLY A 88 13.67 17.75 12.90
C GLY A 88 14.88 17.22 12.12
N ALA A 89 15.03 17.67 10.90
CA ALA A 89 16.11 17.36 9.98
C ALA A 89 17.51 17.26 10.63
N ALA A 90 17.72 17.91 11.75
CA ALA A 90 18.97 17.93 12.50
C ALA A 90 19.41 16.60 13.14
N MET A 91 18.46 15.70 13.49
CA MET A 91 18.81 14.42 14.13
C MET A 91 19.15 13.32 13.13
N LEU A 92 18.61 13.41 11.91
CA LEU A 92 18.89 12.50 10.81
C LEU A 92 19.84 13.13 9.79
N GLY A 93 20.52 14.19 10.18
CA GLY A 93 21.31 15.07 9.34
C GLY A 93 22.26 14.37 8.37
N PRO A 94 22.92 15.15 7.51
CA PRO A 94 23.79 14.66 6.44
C PRO A 94 24.89 13.72 6.92
N GLU A 95 25.21 13.70 8.21
CA GLU A 95 26.16 12.78 8.83
C GLU A 95 25.80 11.30 8.65
N ARG A 96 24.52 10.96 8.44
CA ARG A 96 24.07 9.60 8.15
C ARG A 96 23.85 9.32 6.66
N GLY A 97 24.09 10.30 5.79
CA GLY A 97 24.04 10.13 4.34
C GLY A 97 22.64 9.81 3.79
N VAL A 98 21.58 10.21 4.51
CA VAL A 98 20.18 9.95 4.11
C VAL A 98 19.48 11.27 3.83
N PRO A 99 19.19 11.61 2.53
CA PRO A 99 18.60 12.90 2.18
C PRO A 99 17.08 12.98 2.49
N VAL A 100 16.43 11.84 2.58
CA VAL A 100 14.99 11.75 2.86
C VAL A 100 14.69 10.60 3.81
N VAL A 101 13.57 10.69 4.54
CA VAL A 101 13.17 9.70 5.53
C VAL A 101 11.68 9.47 5.52
N PHE A 102 11.27 8.20 5.62
CA PHE A 102 9.88 7.82 5.86
C PHE A 102 9.54 7.82 7.33
N LEU A 103 8.41 8.44 7.64
CA LEU A 103 7.76 8.44 8.95
C LEU A 103 6.36 7.86 8.77
N GLY A 104 5.99 6.91 9.62
CA GLY A 104 4.68 6.29 9.57
C GLY A 104 3.97 6.31 10.91
N HIS A 105 2.63 6.43 10.87
CA HIS A 105 1.76 6.38 12.01
C HIS A 105 0.60 5.42 11.75
N LEU A 106 0.49 4.39 12.59
CA LEU A 106 -0.55 3.39 12.56
C LEU A 106 -1.54 3.64 13.69
N LYS A 107 -2.80 3.86 13.36
CA LYS A 107 -3.89 3.99 14.33
C LYS A 107 -4.82 2.79 14.21
N VAL A 108 -5.00 2.06 15.31
CA VAL A 108 -5.90 0.92 15.36
C VAL A 108 -7.15 1.30 16.16
N SER A 109 -8.34 1.04 15.61
CA SER A 109 -9.58 1.28 16.33
C SER A 109 -9.79 0.21 17.40
N ASN A 110 -10.52 0.55 18.43
CA ASN A 110 -11.05 -0.45 19.36
C ASN A 110 -11.97 -1.41 18.61
N VAL A 111 -11.92 -2.68 19.01
CA VAL A 111 -12.79 -3.72 18.48
C VAL A 111 -14.25 -3.36 18.75
N LYS A 112 -15.02 -3.31 17.68
CA LYS A 112 -16.47 -3.11 17.79
C LYS A 112 -17.14 -4.47 17.62
N PRO A 113 -17.81 -5.00 18.66
CA PRO A 113 -18.61 -6.19 18.49
C PRO A 113 -19.76 -5.88 17.53
N SER A 114 -19.85 -6.65 16.45
CA SER A 114 -20.98 -6.61 15.54
C SER A 114 -21.82 -7.87 15.73
N GLY A 115 -22.82 -7.77 16.60
CA GLY A 115 -23.75 -8.85 16.84
C GLY A 115 -24.85 -8.35 17.78
N GLY A 116 -26.10 -8.45 17.35
CA GLY A 116 -27.23 -8.20 18.22
C GLY A 116 -27.27 -9.20 19.39
N LEU A 117 -28.14 -8.98 20.37
CA LEU A 117 -28.32 -9.85 21.56
C LEU A 117 -28.42 -11.36 21.24
N PHE A 118 -28.86 -11.73 20.05
CA PHE A 118 -28.95 -13.11 19.58
C PHE A 118 -27.59 -13.74 19.22
N GLY A 119 -26.59 -12.94 18.80
CA GLY A 119 -25.24 -13.44 18.50
C GLY A 119 -24.47 -13.85 19.75
N ILE A 120 -24.73 -13.18 20.86
CA ILE A 120 -24.09 -13.47 22.16
C ILE A 120 -24.61 -14.82 22.72
N ALA A 121 -25.88 -15.13 22.50
CA ALA A 121 -26.48 -16.39 22.98
C ALA A 121 -26.01 -17.61 22.18
N SER A 122 -25.54 -17.44 20.94
CA SER A 122 -25.04 -18.52 20.07
C SER A 122 -23.52 -18.73 20.14
N GLY A 123 -22.79 -17.95 20.92
CA GLY A 123 -21.32 -18.04 21.05
C GLY A 123 -20.53 -17.56 19.82
N HIS A 124 -21.20 -16.99 18.83
CA HIS A 124 -20.56 -16.43 17.63
C HIS A 124 -20.66 -14.90 17.68
N VAL A 125 -19.63 -14.26 18.22
CA VAL A 125 -19.52 -12.80 18.15
C VAL A 125 -18.58 -12.45 17.01
N GLU A 126 -19.13 -11.88 15.96
CA GLU A 126 -18.31 -11.22 14.93
C GLU A 126 -17.84 -9.88 15.50
N ALA A 127 -16.57 -9.59 15.32
CA ALA A 127 -16.02 -8.30 15.65
C ALA A 127 -15.34 -7.70 14.42
N THR A 128 -15.35 -6.38 14.32
CA THR A 128 -14.63 -5.65 13.28
C THR A 128 -13.54 -4.82 13.91
N VAL A 129 -12.38 -4.82 13.25
CA VAL A 129 -11.23 -3.97 13.58
C VAL A 129 -10.96 -3.08 12.40
N SER A 130 -10.82 -1.79 12.63
CA SER A 130 -10.39 -0.83 11.62
C SER A 130 -9.00 -0.33 11.97
N ALA A 131 -8.19 -0.09 10.96
CA ALA A 131 -6.91 0.57 11.13
C ALA A 131 -6.70 1.61 10.03
N GLU A 132 -5.95 2.64 10.37
CA GLU A 132 -5.51 3.70 9.48
C GLU A 132 -3.98 3.75 9.52
N LEU A 133 -3.36 3.81 8.35
CA LEU A 133 -1.93 4.02 8.21
C LEU A 133 -1.69 5.31 7.44
N SER A 134 -0.92 6.21 8.02
CA SER A 134 -0.43 7.43 7.39
C SER A 134 1.08 7.38 7.29
N VAL A 135 1.63 7.64 6.10
CA VAL A 135 3.07 7.65 5.84
C VAL A 135 3.47 8.95 5.16
N GLU A 136 4.57 9.53 5.59
CA GLU A 136 5.15 10.74 5.04
C GLU A 136 6.61 10.49 4.64
N LEU A 137 7.02 11.07 3.50
CA LEU A 137 8.42 11.20 3.12
C LEU A 137 8.85 12.65 3.41
N ARG A 138 9.86 12.81 4.25
CA ARG A 138 10.39 14.13 4.62
C ARG A 138 11.83 14.30 4.19
N SER A 139 12.18 15.53 3.81
CA SER A 139 13.56 15.93 3.59
C SER A 139 14.29 16.04 4.94
N THR A 140 15.46 15.41 5.05
CA THR A 140 16.32 15.52 6.24
C THR A 140 17.03 16.86 6.30
N THR A 141 17.13 17.58 5.18
CA THR A 141 17.80 18.89 5.10
C THR A 141 16.85 20.01 5.50
N THR A 142 15.60 19.98 5.02
CA THR A 142 14.65 21.09 5.22
C THR A 142 13.57 20.77 6.25
N GLY A 143 13.36 19.49 6.60
CA GLY A 143 12.25 19.02 7.42
C GLY A 143 10.90 19.05 6.69
N GLY A 144 10.87 19.54 5.45
CA GLY A 144 9.64 19.64 4.65
C GLY A 144 9.12 18.28 4.21
N THR A 145 7.79 18.15 4.16
CA THR A 145 7.12 16.96 3.60
C THR A 145 7.18 17.00 2.08
N LEU A 146 7.76 15.97 1.48
CA LEU A 146 7.90 15.80 0.04
C LEU A 146 6.74 14.97 -0.55
N TRP A 147 6.22 14.04 0.25
CA TRP A 147 5.12 13.17 -0.14
C TRP A 147 4.39 12.67 1.10
N ARG A 148 3.09 12.41 0.95
CA ARG A 148 2.23 11.82 1.98
C ARG A 148 1.20 10.91 1.34
N SER A 149 0.93 9.79 1.99
CA SER A 149 -0.16 8.89 1.65
C SER A 149 -0.83 8.36 2.92
N SER A 150 -2.12 8.08 2.84
CA SER A 150 -2.85 7.43 3.93
C SER A 150 -3.88 6.46 3.37
N SER A 151 -4.12 5.38 4.11
CA SER A 151 -5.15 4.40 3.81
C SER A 151 -5.84 3.95 5.08
N GLN A 152 -7.11 3.60 4.94
CA GLN A 152 -7.93 3.04 6.01
C GLN A 152 -8.56 1.74 5.52
N ALA A 153 -8.53 0.72 6.37
CA ALA A 153 -9.15 -0.56 6.09
C ALA A 153 -9.86 -1.11 7.32
N THR A 154 -10.83 -1.98 7.08
CA THR A 154 -11.59 -2.68 8.12
C THR A 154 -11.60 -4.16 7.79
N GLU A 155 -11.37 -4.98 8.81
CA GLU A 155 -11.36 -6.44 8.69
C GLU A 155 -12.29 -7.06 9.74
N LYS A 156 -12.96 -8.15 9.35
CA LYS A 156 -13.76 -8.94 10.28
C LYS A 156 -12.88 -9.94 11.03
N VAL A 157 -13.02 -9.98 12.33
CA VAL A 157 -12.35 -10.94 13.20
C VAL A 157 -13.37 -11.99 13.59
N SER A 158 -13.24 -13.21 13.09
CA SER A 158 -14.24 -14.26 13.22
C SER A 158 -14.16 -15.09 14.50
N GLN A 159 -13.15 -14.89 15.35
CA GLN A 159 -13.01 -15.61 16.62
C GLN A 159 -12.52 -14.67 17.71
N LEU A 160 -13.43 -14.31 18.60
CA LEU A 160 -13.13 -13.66 19.86
C LEU A 160 -13.05 -14.74 20.95
N THR A 161 -11.87 -14.97 21.47
CA THR A 161 -11.73 -15.72 22.73
C THR A 161 -11.93 -14.73 23.88
N LEU A 162 -13.01 -14.88 24.62
CA LEU A 162 -13.24 -14.09 25.81
C LEU A 162 -12.59 -14.80 27.02
N ILE A 163 -11.51 -14.24 27.55
CA ILE A 163 -10.94 -14.69 28.83
C ILE A 163 -11.31 -13.65 29.89
N GLY A 164 -12.13 -14.04 30.82
CA GLY A 164 -12.60 -13.14 31.91
C GLY A 164 -13.44 -11.95 31.43
N GLY A 165 -14.15 -12.08 30.31
CA GLY A 165 -14.98 -11.00 29.74
C GLY A 165 -14.20 -9.95 28.94
N VAL A 166 -12.88 -10.09 28.78
CA VAL A 166 -12.04 -9.20 28.00
C VAL A 166 -11.63 -9.91 26.71
N PRO A 167 -11.82 -9.29 25.52
CA PRO A 167 -11.37 -9.89 24.27
C PRO A 167 -9.84 -9.96 24.23
N GLU A 168 -9.32 -11.18 24.12
CA GLU A 168 -7.90 -11.41 23.90
C GLU A 168 -7.65 -11.69 22.41
N PHE A 169 -6.84 -10.84 21.79
CA PHE A 169 -6.41 -11.00 20.41
C PHE A 169 -5.01 -11.59 20.38
N SER A 170 -4.88 -12.84 20.01
CA SER A 170 -3.59 -13.44 19.75
C SER A 170 -3.32 -13.40 18.24
N ALA A 171 -2.66 -12.36 17.75
CA ALA A 171 -2.09 -12.32 16.41
C ALA A 171 -0.87 -13.26 16.37
N ARG A 172 -1.09 -14.55 16.18
CA ARG A 172 -0.01 -15.55 16.07
C ARG A 172 0.46 -15.77 14.62
N ASP A 173 -0.35 -15.35 13.63
CA ASP A 173 -0.09 -15.59 12.22
C ASP A 173 -0.20 -14.26 11.44
N PRO A 174 0.80 -13.91 10.60
CA PRO A 174 0.67 -12.78 9.68
C PRO A 174 -0.49 -12.92 8.69
N ASN A 175 -1.06 -14.12 8.55
CA ASN A 175 -2.28 -14.37 7.79
C ASN A 175 -3.56 -14.18 8.61
N ASP A 176 -3.47 -13.87 9.88
CA ASP A 176 -4.62 -13.51 10.69
C ASP A 176 -5.22 -12.14 10.27
N ALA A 177 -6.31 -11.73 10.90
CA ALA A 177 -7.03 -10.53 10.53
C ALA A 177 -6.16 -9.26 10.58
N TYR A 178 -5.24 -9.15 11.55
CA TYR A 178 -4.34 -8.00 11.64
C TYR A 178 -3.26 -8.02 10.56
N GLY A 179 -2.68 -9.18 10.27
CA GLY A 179 -1.70 -9.35 9.21
C GLY A 179 -2.28 -8.96 7.85
N ARG A 180 -3.49 -9.44 7.52
CA ARG A 180 -4.20 -9.07 6.29
C ARG A 180 -4.52 -7.59 6.23
N LEU A 181 -4.98 -7.02 7.35
CA LEU A 181 -5.32 -5.61 7.47
C LEU A 181 -4.10 -4.73 7.20
N ILE A 182 -2.97 -5.01 7.85
CA ILE A 182 -1.72 -4.28 7.65
C ILE A 182 -1.22 -4.44 6.21
N ASN A 183 -1.20 -5.65 5.66
CA ASN A 183 -0.77 -5.87 4.28
C ASN A 183 -1.60 -5.05 3.28
N ARG A 184 -2.92 -4.95 3.49
CA ARG A 184 -3.80 -4.13 2.67
C ARG A 184 -3.46 -2.65 2.77
N LEU A 185 -3.30 -2.13 3.99
CA LEU A 185 -2.93 -0.73 4.22
C LEU A 185 -1.59 -0.38 3.56
N ILE A 186 -0.59 -1.25 3.74
CA ILE A 186 0.74 -1.08 3.11
C ILE A 186 0.62 -1.10 1.59
N TYR A 187 -0.14 -2.04 1.03
CA TYR A 187 -0.37 -2.11 -0.40
C TYR A 187 -0.97 -0.81 -0.94
N ASP A 188 -1.93 -0.23 -0.25
CA ASP A 188 -2.59 1.00 -0.67
C ASP A 188 -1.67 2.22 -0.55
N VAL A 189 -1.00 2.43 0.60
CA VAL A 189 -0.12 3.60 0.80
C VAL A 189 1.13 3.59 -0.08
N THR A 190 1.59 2.42 -0.54
CA THR A 190 2.74 2.30 -1.44
C THR A 190 2.37 2.36 -2.92
N TYR A 191 1.11 2.66 -3.27
CA TYR A 191 0.63 2.68 -4.65
C TYR A 191 1.48 3.56 -5.56
N ASP A 192 1.80 4.77 -5.14
CA ASP A 192 2.56 5.75 -5.92
C ASP A 192 4.02 5.33 -6.21
N MET A 193 4.53 4.35 -5.47
CA MET A 193 5.90 3.85 -5.62
C MET A 193 6.02 2.73 -6.64
N ARG A 194 4.90 2.26 -7.18
CA ARG A 194 4.84 1.14 -8.14
C ARG A 194 4.64 1.62 -9.56
N SER A 195 5.30 0.93 -10.51
CA SER A 195 4.96 1.07 -11.92
C SER A 195 3.61 0.42 -12.19
N THR A 196 2.80 1.04 -13.04
CA THR A 196 1.45 0.56 -13.39
C THR A 196 1.29 0.34 -14.88
N TRP A 197 0.61 -0.75 -15.28
CA TRP A 197 0.25 -1.01 -16.65
C TRP A 197 -1.07 -0.32 -17.00
N VAL A 198 -1.05 0.47 -18.06
CA VAL A 198 -2.26 1.08 -18.62
C VAL A 198 -2.48 0.61 -20.06
N LYS A 199 -3.74 0.45 -20.45
CA LYS A 199 -4.13 0.19 -21.83
C LYS A 199 -4.31 1.51 -22.55
N GLN A 200 -3.61 1.70 -23.65
CA GLN A 200 -3.76 2.84 -24.56
C GLN A 200 -4.24 2.37 -25.94
#